data_f9d35c5dfc583d87c24c96e5dcb5c3f8
#
_entry.id   f9d35c5dfc583d87c24c96e5dcb5c3f8
#
_cell.length_a   1.000
_cell.length_b   1.000
_cell.length_c   1.000
_cell.angle_alpha   90.00
_cell.angle_beta   90.00
_cell.angle_gamma   90.00
#
_symmetry.space_group_name_H-M   'P 1'
#
loop_
_entity.id
_entity.type
_entity.pdbx_description
1 polymer ?
#
loop_
_entity_poly.entity_id
_entity_poly.type
_entity_poly.pdbx_seq_one_letter_code
_entity_poly.pdbx_strand_id
1 'polypeptide(L)'
;MKLRLSILVIAIVACFQFSFGQRKGYWQQKVDYKIYVDVDEKNYQYDGKMTLNYENHSGQPLSKVYFHLYFNAFQPGSMMDYRLSNIVDPDKRMATNKGTKEKPEWISRISELTPTQIGYQHIESVKYNDIEVPFKIDGTILEVSLPTPISGDGQAHFDLIWKAQVPEQIRRNGRNSEEGIALSMAQWYPKMAHFDEFGWHLDEYIAREFIAPFGDFDVTINMHKDYIIGASGILQNPLDVKGYAKSAKVKAQNNKVSWHYKAENIHDFVWA
;
A
#
# COMPACT_ATOMS: atom_id res chain seq x y z
N MET A 1 1.79 13.38 -58.16
CA MET A 1 1.10 13.76 -56.93
C MET A 1 0.28 12.61 -56.32
N LYS A 2 -0.55 11.91 -57.10
CA LYS A 2 -1.39 10.78 -56.62
C LYS A 2 -0.60 9.62 -55.98
N LEU A 3 0.53 9.20 -56.61
CA LEU A 3 1.37 8.10 -56.06
C LEU A 3 2.00 8.41 -54.70
N ARG A 4 2.47 9.65 -54.47
CA ARG A 4 3.04 10.05 -53.18
C ARG A 4 2.00 10.12 -52.07
N LEU A 5 0.77 10.50 -52.39
CA LEU A 5 -0.35 10.52 -51.45
C LEU A 5 -0.75 9.09 -51.06
N SER A 6 -0.78 8.15 -52.01
CA SER A 6 -1.09 6.74 -51.75
C SER A 6 -0.03 6.06 -50.84
N ILE A 7 1.26 6.37 -51.06
CA ILE A 7 2.35 5.84 -50.19
C ILE A 7 2.24 6.40 -48.77
N LEU A 8 1.89 7.68 -48.63
CA LEU A 8 1.71 8.29 -47.31
C LEU A 8 0.53 7.66 -46.54
N VAL A 9 -0.59 7.42 -47.23
CA VAL A 9 -1.76 6.77 -46.63
C VAL A 9 -1.44 5.32 -46.19
N ILE A 10 -0.70 4.55 -47.01
CA ILE A 10 -0.28 3.19 -46.67
C ILE A 10 0.68 3.21 -45.47
N ALA A 11 1.61 4.16 -45.39
CA ALA A 11 2.52 4.31 -44.25
C ALA A 11 1.76 4.66 -42.96
N ILE A 12 0.77 5.55 -43.01
CA ILE A 12 -0.07 5.89 -41.87
C ILE A 12 -0.89 4.68 -41.41
N VAL A 13 -1.51 3.93 -42.31
CA VAL A 13 -2.27 2.71 -42.00
C VAL A 13 -1.35 1.64 -41.41
N ALA A 14 -0.14 1.47 -41.95
CA ALA A 14 0.85 0.55 -41.39
C ALA A 14 1.29 0.94 -39.96
N CYS A 15 1.47 2.24 -39.66
CA CYS A 15 1.78 2.70 -38.30
C CYS A 15 0.65 2.42 -37.31
N PHE A 16 -0.61 2.49 -37.70
CA PHE A 16 -1.75 2.14 -36.86
C PHE A 16 -1.81 0.64 -36.51
N GLN A 17 -1.28 -0.24 -37.34
CA GLN A 17 -1.27 -1.68 -37.11
C GLN A 17 -0.23 -2.11 -36.05
N PHE A 18 0.78 -1.29 -35.78
CA PHE A 18 1.83 -1.61 -34.78
C PHE A 18 1.54 -1.08 -33.38
N SER A 19 0.41 -0.43 -33.16
CA SER A 19 0.07 0.13 -31.83
C SER A 19 -0.61 -0.86 -30.86
N PHE A 20 -0.87 -2.09 -31.26
CA PHE A 20 -1.40 -3.13 -30.37
C PHE A 20 -0.28 -4.00 -29.82
N GLY A 21 0.58 -3.41 -29.00
CA GLY A 21 1.64 -4.11 -28.28
C GLY A 21 1.15 -4.89 -27.04
N GLN A 22 -0.16 -5.12 -26.90
CA GLN A 22 -0.64 -6.03 -25.85
C GLN A 22 -0.32 -7.46 -26.26
N ARG A 23 0.42 -8.18 -25.40
CA ARG A 23 0.55 -9.64 -25.50
C ARG A 23 -0.85 -10.24 -25.62
N LYS A 24 -1.05 -11.09 -26.61
CA LYS A 24 -2.30 -11.84 -26.75
C LYS A 24 -2.50 -12.68 -25.48
N GLY A 25 -3.56 -12.39 -24.71
CA GLY A 25 -3.81 -13.04 -23.42
C GLY A 25 -3.28 -12.29 -22.20
N TYR A 26 -2.74 -11.06 -22.34
CA TYR A 26 -2.39 -10.24 -21.17
C TYR A 26 -3.63 -9.84 -20.38
N TRP A 27 -3.58 -10.05 -19.08
CA TRP A 27 -4.62 -9.69 -18.12
C TRP A 27 -3.99 -9.07 -16.87
N GLN A 28 -4.76 -8.30 -16.15
CA GLN A 28 -4.42 -7.78 -14.84
C GLN A 28 -5.62 -7.94 -13.91
N GLN A 29 -5.35 -8.21 -12.65
CA GLN A 29 -6.36 -8.14 -11.60
C GLN A 29 -6.76 -6.68 -11.36
N LYS A 30 -7.98 -6.47 -10.89
CA LYS A 30 -8.45 -5.16 -10.45
C LYS A 30 -8.85 -5.22 -8.99
N VAL A 31 -8.62 -4.12 -8.27
CA VAL A 31 -9.00 -3.95 -6.87
C VAL A 31 -9.61 -2.57 -6.66
N ASP A 32 -10.72 -2.50 -5.93
CA ASP A 32 -11.30 -1.24 -5.52
C ASP A 32 -11.36 -1.20 -4.00
N TYR A 33 -10.73 -0.20 -3.40
CA TYR A 33 -10.59 -0.03 -1.97
C TYR A 33 -11.50 1.07 -1.44
N LYS A 34 -12.23 0.77 -0.37
CA LYS A 34 -12.83 1.77 0.50
C LYS A 34 -12.25 1.63 1.89
N ILE A 35 -11.46 2.62 2.33
CA ILE A 35 -10.68 2.54 3.56
C ILE A 35 -11.10 3.67 4.51
N TYR A 36 -11.24 3.34 5.78
CA TYR A 36 -11.39 4.30 6.86
C TYR A 36 -10.34 4.03 7.93
N VAL A 37 -9.66 5.08 8.39
CA VAL A 37 -8.75 4.99 9.52
C VAL A 37 -9.01 6.08 10.54
N ASP A 38 -8.90 5.72 11.81
CA ASP A 38 -8.96 6.62 12.96
C ASP A 38 -7.59 6.67 13.63
N VAL A 39 -6.90 7.81 13.48
CA VAL A 39 -5.50 7.97 13.88
C VAL A 39 -5.41 8.50 15.31
N ASP A 40 -4.66 7.80 16.14
CA ASP A 40 -4.15 8.28 17.44
C ASP A 40 -2.72 8.80 17.24
N GLU A 41 -2.60 10.09 16.97
CA GLU A 41 -1.34 10.75 16.69
C GLU A 41 -0.39 10.81 17.90
N LYS A 42 -0.92 10.66 19.12
CA LYS A 42 -0.12 10.69 20.37
C LYS A 42 0.64 9.40 20.57
N ASN A 43 -0.01 8.27 20.24
CA ASN A 43 0.56 6.94 20.38
C ASN A 43 1.11 6.42 19.05
N TYR A 44 0.97 7.17 17.96
CA TYR A 44 1.37 6.77 16.60
C TYR A 44 0.70 5.47 16.15
N GLN A 45 -0.55 5.30 16.52
CA GLN A 45 -1.37 4.13 16.22
C GLN A 45 -2.61 4.53 15.43
N TYR A 46 -3.24 3.58 14.78
CA TYR A 46 -4.52 3.78 14.13
C TYR A 46 -5.33 2.49 14.07
N ASP A 47 -6.64 2.65 14.17
CA ASP A 47 -7.62 1.61 13.87
C ASP A 47 -8.05 1.75 12.42
N GLY A 48 -8.00 0.68 11.66
CA GLY A 48 -8.36 0.64 10.26
C GLY A 48 -9.48 -0.35 9.97
N LYS A 49 -10.31 0.02 9.02
CA LYS A 49 -11.28 -0.88 8.39
C LYS A 49 -11.31 -0.61 6.89
N MET A 50 -11.40 -1.65 6.11
CA MET A 50 -11.56 -1.55 4.67
C MET A 50 -12.53 -2.56 4.12
N THR A 51 -13.16 -2.15 3.05
CA THR A 51 -13.88 -2.97 2.11
C THR A 51 -13.09 -3.01 0.82
N LEU A 52 -12.85 -4.18 0.27
CA LEU A 52 -12.12 -4.41 -0.98
C LEU A 52 -12.98 -5.21 -1.93
N ASN A 53 -13.21 -4.70 -3.14
CA ASN A 53 -13.72 -5.49 -4.25
C ASN A 53 -12.54 -5.95 -5.11
N TYR A 54 -12.50 -7.24 -5.41
CA TYR A 54 -11.45 -7.87 -6.21
C TYR A 54 -12.06 -8.52 -7.45
N GLU A 55 -11.49 -8.23 -8.61
CA GLU A 55 -11.88 -8.84 -9.89
C GLU A 55 -10.75 -9.77 -10.35
N ASN A 56 -11.07 -11.06 -10.46
CA ASN A 56 -10.14 -12.07 -10.96
C ASN A 56 -10.25 -12.18 -12.48
N HIS A 57 -9.23 -11.73 -13.19
CA HIS A 57 -9.17 -11.78 -14.66
C HIS A 57 -8.18 -12.85 -15.17
N SER A 58 -7.76 -13.80 -14.31
CA SER A 58 -6.76 -14.79 -14.67
C SER A 58 -7.29 -15.99 -15.48
N GLY A 59 -8.60 -16.14 -15.58
CA GLY A 59 -9.23 -17.35 -16.13
C GLY A 59 -9.08 -18.58 -15.23
N GLN A 60 -8.46 -18.47 -14.04
CA GLN A 60 -8.21 -19.57 -13.11
C GLN A 60 -8.92 -19.35 -11.78
N PRO A 61 -9.47 -20.39 -11.13
CA PRO A 61 -10.07 -20.24 -9.82
C PRO A 61 -9.01 -20.03 -8.75
N LEU A 62 -9.25 -19.08 -7.83
CA LEU A 62 -8.37 -18.76 -6.72
C LEU A 62 -8.98 -19.25 -5.40
N SER A 63 -8.36 -20.25 -4.76
CA SER A 63 -8.77 -20.80 -3.46
C SER A 63 -8.16 -20.07 -2.25
N LYS A 64 -7.19 -19.21 -2.50
CA LYS A 64 -6.54 -18.34 -1.51
C LYS A 64 -6.31 -16.98 -2.11
N VAL A 65 -6.25 -15.97 -1.24
CA VAL A 65 -5.75 -14.64 -1.56
C VAL A 65 -4.74 -14.22 -0.51
N TYR A 66 -3.90 -13.23 -0.87
CA TYR A 66 -2.83 -12.77 -0.01
C TYR A 66 -2.80 -11.25 0.07
N PHE A 67 -2.36 -10.74 1.24
CA PHE A 67 -2.14 -9.32 1.45
C PHE A 67 -0.75 -9.09 2.01
N HIS A 68 -0.13 -7.98 1.63
CA HIS A 68 1.09 -7.49 2.25
C HIS A 68 0.76 -6.64 3.48
N LEU A 69 1.45 -6.92 4.57
CA LEU A 69 1.43 -6.18 5.83
C LEU A 69 2.79 -5.51 6.02
N TYR A 70 3.04 -4.45 5.27
CA TYR A 70 4.39 -3.88 5.12
C TYR A 70 4.99 -3.35 6.43
N PHE A 71 4.17 -2.85 7.37
CA PHE A 71 4.68 -2.35 8.64
C PHE A 71 5.31 -3.45 9.52
N ASN A 72 4.93 -4.71 9.31
CA ASN A 72 5.51 -5.85 10.04
C ASN A 72 7.00 -6.05 9.74
N ALA A 73 7.52 -5.48 8.65
CA ALA A 73 8.94 -5.49 8.34
C ALA A 73 9.80 -4.65 9.32
N PHE A 74 9.17 -3.71 10.05
CA PHE A 74 9.87 -2.83 10.99
C PHE A 74 9.82 -3.38 12.43
N GLN A 75 10.17 -4.65 12.56
CA GLN A 75 10.26 -5.36 13.85
C GLN A 75 11.61 -6.06 13.97
N PRO A 76 12.22 -6.08 15.18
CA PRO A 76 13.42 -6.87 15.40
C PRO A 76 13.20 -8.34 14.99
N GLY A 77 14.17 -8.91 14.28
CA GLY A 77 14.10 -10.27 13.76
C GLY A 77 13.31 -10.44 12.44
N SER A 78 12.77 -9.37 11.85
CA SER A 78 12.14 -9.43 10.53
C SER A 78 13.16 -9.73 9.42
N MET A 79 12.68 -10.17 8.25
CA MET A 79 13.56 -10.40 7.09
C MET A 79 14.26 -9.11 6.63
N MET A 80 13.63 -7.94 6.79
CA MET A 80 14.28 -6.66 6.53
C MET A 80 15.42 -6.39 7.52
N ASP A 81 15.21 -6.66 8.80
CA ASP A 81 16.22 -6.53 9.84
C ASP A 81 17.42 -7.47 9.58
N TYR A 82 17.14 -8.74 9.29
CA TYR A 82 18.16 -9.73 8.91
C TYR A 82 18.96 -9.27 7.70
N ARG A 83 18.30 -8.81 6.63
CA ARG A 83 18.97 -8.32 5.44
C ARG A 83 19.91 -7.16 5.73
N LEU A 84 19.44 -6.15 6.47
CA LEU A 84 20.21 -4.95 6.79
C LEU A 84 21.49 -5.27 7.58
N SER A 85 21.45 -6.28 8.44
CA SER A 85 22.59 -6.75 9.22
C SER A 85 23.57 -7.62 8.43
N ASN A 86 23.20 -8.09 7.22
CA ASN A 86 24.00 -9.06 6.45
C ASN A 86 24.43 -8.57 5.05
N ILE A 87 24.17 -7.32 4.67
CA ILE A 87 24.64 -6.75 3.40
C ILE A 87 25.82 -5.82 3.60
N VAL A 88 26.70 -5.77 2.60
CA VAL A 88 27.98 -5.02 2.67
C VAL A 88 27.77 -3.51 2.72
N ASP A 89 26.78 -2.98 2.02
CA ASP A 89 26.49 -1.54 1.96
C ASP A 89 24.98 -1.30 2.17
N PRO A 90 24.52 -1.32 3.43
CA PRO A 90 23.13 -1.09 3.74
C PRO A 90 22.74 0.37 3.55
N ASP A 91 21.43 0.60 3.36
CA ASP A 91 20.86 1.94 3.38
C ASP A 91 21.19 2.63 4.73
N LYS A 92 21.94 3.73 4.69
CA LYS A 92 22.40 4.47 5.88
C LYS A 92 21.25 5.06 6.71
N ARG A 93 20.05 5.18 6.13
CA ARG A 93 18.85 5.55 6.89
C ARG A 93 18.35 4.42 7.78
N MET A 94 18.73 3.18 7.45
CA MET A 94 18.22 1.94 8.05
C MET A 94 19.27 1.21 8.88
N ALA A 95 20.54 1.61 8.80
CA ALA A 95 21.62 0.98 9.52
C ALA A 95 22.60 2.03 10.09
N THR A 96 23.21 1.70 11.22
CA THR A 96 24.23 2.50 11.89
C THR A 96 25.57 1.80 11.78
N ASN A 97 26.63 2.51 11.41
CA ASN A 97 27.98 1.98 11.45
C ASN A 97 28.55 2.15 12.86
N LYS A 98 28.79 1.04 13.56
CA LYS A 98 29.46 1.02 14.88
C LYS A 98 30.96 0.73 14.78
N GLY A 99 31.47 0.36 13.60
CA GLY A 99 32.87 0.17 13.31
C GLY A 99 33.55 1.46 12.84
N THR A 100 34.76 1.30 12.24
CA THR A 100 35.51 2.41 11.64
C THR A 100 35.13 2.60 10.16
N LYS A 101 35.67 3.65 9.54
CA LYS A 101 35.47 3.88 8.10
C LYS A 101 36.12 2.77 7.25
N GLU A 102 37.28 2.27 7.72
CA GLU A 102 38.10 1.23 7.05
C GLU A 102 37.56 -0.17 7.32
N LYS A 103 36.88 -0.36 8.47
CA LYS A 103 36.23 -1.63 8.87
C LYS A 103 34.82 -1.32 9.38
N PRO A 104 33.87 -1.10 8.49
CA PRO A 104 32.50 -0.79 8.88
C PRO A 104 31.83 -2.02 9.51
N GLU A 105 31.12 -1.79 10.60
CA GLU A 105 30.26 -2.77 11.27
C GLU A 105 28.83 -2.22 11.27
N TRP A 106 28.04 -2.66 10.32
CA TRP A 106 26.69 -2.19 10.15
C TRP A 106 25.72 -2.94 11.05
N ILE A 107 24.96 -2.19 11.81
CA ILE A 107 23.88 -2.71 12.65
C ILE A 107 22.57 -2.13 12.16
N SER A 108 21.60 -3.00 11.94
CA SER A 108 20.24 -2.60 11.57
C SER A 108 19.64 -1.75 12.69
N ARG A 109 19.07 -0.60 12.35
CA ARG A 109 18.31 0.22 13.30
C ARG A 109 17.03 -0.45 13.75
N ILE A 110 16.48 -1.37 12.93
CA ILE A 110 15.28 -2.12 13.27
C ILE A 110 15.53 -3.02 14.47
N SER A 111 16.73 -3.63 14.57
CA SER A 111 17.09 -4.52 15.70
C SER A 111 17.07 -3.82 17.06
N GLU A 112 17.21 -2.50 17.09
CA GLU A 112 17.26 -1.69 18.31
C GLU A 112 15.90 -1.06 18.68
N LEU A 113 14.84 -1.25 17.85
CA LEU A 113 13.51 -0.67 18.12
C LEU A 113 12.83 -1.30 19.34
N THR A 114 12.30 -0.43 20.20
CA THR A 114 11.48 -0.82 21.35
C THR A 114 10.03 -1.13 20.92
N PRO A 115 9.21 -1.77 21.76
CA PRO A 115 7.80 -2.06 21.46
C PRO A 115 6.97 -0.84 21.05
N THR A 116 7.31 0.36 21.52
CA THR A 116 6.62 1.59 21.14
C THR A 116 7.16 2.22 19.86
N GLN A 117 8.25 1.68 19.31
CA GLN A 117 8.95 2.20 18.12
C GLN A 117 8.79 1.30 16.89
N ILE A 118 8.46 0.03 17.09
CA ILE A 118 8.24 -0.92 15.99
C ILE A 118 7.03 -0.53 15.12
N GLY A 119 7.02 -1.03 13.88
CA GLY A 119 5.83 -1.00 13.04
C GLY A 119 5.08 -2.33 13.13
N TYR A 120 3.75 -2.29 13.09
CA TYR A 120 2.94 -3.49 12.93
C TYR A 120 1.59 -3.20 12.27
N GLN A 121 1.03 -4.23 11.68
CA GLN A 121 -0.37 -4.32 11.24
C GLN A 121 -0.94 -5.61 11.82
N HIS A 122 -1.79 -5.48 12.82
CA HIS A 122 -2.46 -6.60 13.50
C HIS A 122 -3.87 -6.76 12.95
N ILE A 123 -4.13 -7.86 12.26
CA ILE A 123 -5.43 -8.17 11.68
C ILE A 123 -6.33 -8.73 12.76
N GLU A 124 -7.49 -8.11 12.95
CA GLU A 124 -8.51 -8.55 13.91
C GLU A 124 -9.57 -9.44 13.27
N SER A 125 -9.96 -9.13 12.02
CA SER A 125 -11.01 -9.87 11.31
C SER A 125 -10.80 -9.78 9.80
N VAL A 126 -11.11 -10.87 9.11
CA VAL A 126 -11.22 -10.95 7.66
C VAL A 126 -12.53 -11.61 7.29
N LYS A 127 -13.34 -10.95 6.47
CA LYS A 127 -14.53 -11.56 5.86
C LYS A 127 -14.34 -11.68 4.36
N TYR A 128 -14.90 -12.75 3.82
CA TYR A 128 -15.03 -13.01 2.39
C TYR A 128 -16.50 -13.19 2.06
N ASN A 129 -17.05 -12.30 1.23
CA ASN A 129 -18.47 -12.26 0.89
C ASN A 129 -19.36 -12.35 2.16
N ASP A 130 -19.11 -11.46 3.13
CA ASP A 130 -19.79 -11.33 4.44
C ASP A 130 -19.56 -12.49 5.44
N ILE A 131 -18.80 -13.52 5.06
CA ILE A 131 -18.50 -14.68 5.92
C ILE A 131 -17.11 -14.52 6.51
N GLU A 132 -16.98 -14.65 7.83
CA GLU A 132 -15.68 -14.65 8.50
C GLU A 132 -14.86 -15.87 8.08
N VAL A 133 -13.60 -15.65 7.71
CA VAL A 133 -12.72 -16.68 7.17
C VAL A 133 -11.41 -16.76 7.96
N PRO A 134 -10.80 -17.96 8.05
CA PRO A 134 -9.53 -18.13 8.72
C PRO A 134 -8.41 -17.51 7.90
N PHE A 135 -7.43 -16.96 8.61
CA PHE A 135 -6.22 -16.41 8.02
C PHE A 135 -4.97 -16.80 8.81
N LYS A 136 -3.83 -16.67 8.17
CA LYS A 136 -2.50 -16.88 8.76
C LYS A 136 -1.59 -15.72 8.39
N ILE A 137 -0.76 -15.28 9.33
CA ILE A 137 0.27 -14.25 9.06
C ILE A 137 1.63 -14.92 9.16
N ASP A 138 2.48 -14.67 8.15
CA ASP A 138 3.87 -15.10 8.10
C ASP A 138 4.72 -13.89 7.67
N GLY A 139 5.52 -13.37 8.60
CA GLY A 139 6.25 -12.12 8.39
C GLY A 139 5.36 -10.96 7.94
N THR A 140 5.56 -10.53 6.71
CA THR A 140 4.80 -9.44 6.08
C THR A 140 3.66 -9.92 5.17
N ILE A 141 3.34 -11.22 5.18
CA ILE A 141 2.31 -11.80 4.33
C ILE A 141 1.13 -12.30 5.16
N LEU A 142 -0.05 -11.86 4.81
CA LEU A 142 -1.33 -12.37 5.28
C LEU A 142 -1.90 -13.32 4.23
N GLU A 143 -2.07 -14.60 4.56
CA GLU A 143 -2.75 -15.62 3.76
C GLU A 143 -4.20 -15.77 4.22
N VAL A 144 -5.13 -15.72 3.30
CA VAL A 144 -6.57 -15.95 3.56
C VAL A 144 -7.04 -17.15 2.73
N SER A 145 -7.54 -18.18 3.41
CA SER A 145 -8.12 -19.38 2.78
C SER A 145 -9.61 -19.18 2.51
N LEU A 146 -10.03 -19.41 1.28
CA LEU A 146 -11.40 -19.14 0.86
C LEU A 146 -12.25 -20.43 0.92
N PRO A 147 -13.44 -20.40 1.55
CA PRO A 147 -14.33 -21.55 1.60
C PRO A 147 -14.88 -21.94 0.22
N THR A 148 -14.99 -20.97 -0.69
CA THR A 148 -15.34 -21.15 -2.09
C THR A 148 -14.36 -20.36 -2.94
N PRO A 149 -13.71 -20.99 -3.94
CA PRO A 149 -12.77 -20.29 -4.81
C PRO A 149 -13.43 -19.14 -5.58
N ILE A 150 -12.68 -18.05 -5.78
CA ILE A 150 -13.06 -17.00 -6.74
C ILE A 150 -12.90 -17.60 -8.13
N SER A 151 -13.97 -17.65 -8.92
CA SER A 151 -13.90 -18.20 -10.28
C SER A 151 -12.96 -17.40 -11.18
N GLY A 152 -12.53 -17.96 -12.32
CA GLY A 152 -11.50 -17.40 -13.24
C GLY A 152 -11.99 -16.11 -13.80
N ASP A 153 -13.01 -15.55 -13.93
CA ASP A 153 -13.49 -14.21 -14.31
C ASP A 153 -14.53 -13.69 -13.30
N GLY A 154 -14.32 -14.10 -12.03
CA GLY A 154 -15.23 -13.80 -10.94
C GLY A 154 -14.83 -12.58 -10.13
N GLN A 155 -15.73 -12.18 -9.26
CA GLN A 155 -15.56 -11.08 -8.31
C GLN A 155 -15.64 -11.59 -6.88
N ALA A 156 -15.00 -10.90 -5.97
CA ALA A 156 -15.01 -11.19 -4.55
C ALA A 156 -15.03 -9.90 -3.74
N HIS A 157 -15.66 -9.98 -2.58
CA HIS A 157 -15.75 -8.89 -1.61
C HIS A 157 -15.02 -9.30 -0.33
N PHE A 158 -14.18 -8.41 0.17
CA PHE A 158 -13.45 -8.61 1.43
C PHE A 158 -13.69 -7.43 2.37
N ASP A 159 -13.95 -7.72 3.64
CA ASP A 159 -13.87 -6.74 4.72
C ASP A 159 -12.73 -7.10 5.66
N LEU A 160 -11.88 -6.14 5.97
CA LEU A 160 -10.80 -6.29 6.94
C LEU A 160 -10.90 -5.23 8.04
N ILE A 161 -10.62 -5.67 9.27
CA ILE A 161 -10.44 -4.80 10.43
C ILE A 161 -9.04 -5.07 10.98
N TRP A 162 -8.31 -3.98 11.25
CA TRP A 162 -6.94 -4.10 11.79
C TRP A 162 -6.59 -2.93 12.70
N LYS A 163 -5.57 -3.17 13.53
CA LYS A 163 -4.85 -2.15 14.30
C LYS A 163 -3.42 -2.05 13.80
N ALA A 164 -2.87 -0.85 13.83
CA ALA A 164 -1.50 -0.66 13.36
C ALA A 164 -0.74 0.36 14.19
N GLN A 165 0.58 0.25 14.18
CA GLN A 165 1.50 1.21 14.74
C GLN A 165 2.48 1.68 13.69
N VAL A 166 2.65 2.99 13.59
CA VAL A 166 3.58 3.62 12.65
C VAL A 166 5.01 3.47 13.19
N PRO A 167 5.94 2.87 12.43
CA PRO A 167 7.31 2.68 12.89
C PRO A 167 8.04 4.02 13.10
N GLU A 168 8.93 4.08 14.08
CA GLU A 168 9.84 5.23 14.24
C GLU A 168 10.85 5.29 13.10
N GLN A 169 11.33 4.13 12.67
CA GLN A 169 12.28 4.05 11.58
C GLN A 169 11.66 4.48 10.26
N ILE A 170 12.21 5.53 9.64
CA ILE A 170 11.73 6.09 8.39
C ILE A 170 12.50 5.50 7.21
N ARG A 171 11.75 4.97 6.26
CA ARG A 171 12.26 4.63 4.93
C ARG A 171 11.38 5.27 3.85
N ARG A 172 10.11 4.82 3.72
CA ARG A 172 9.03 5.42 2.90
C ARG A 172 7.81 5.70 3.76
N ASN A 173 7.72 5.02 4.87
CA ASN A 173 6.77 5.15 5.94
C ASN A 173 7.53 5.35 7.24
N GLY A 174 6.87 5.90 8.22
CA GLY A 174 7.44 6.22 9.52
C GLY A 174 6.92 7.52 10.07
N ARG A 175 7.49 7.95 11.19
CA ARG A 175 7.05 9.13 11.93
C ARG A 175 8.20 10.07 12.25
N ASN A 176 7.87 11.36 12.45
CA ASN A 176 8.79 12.40 12.91
C ASN A 176 10.03 12.53 12.01
N SER A 177 9.82 12.74 10.70
CA SER A 177 10.92 12.93 9.76
C SER A 177 11.75 14.17 10.08
N GLU A 178 13.02 14.18 9.66
CA GLU A 178 13.91 15.35 9.81
C GLU A 178 13.38 16.59 9.10
N GLU A 179 12.58 16.42 8.06
CA GLU A 179 11.92 17.51 7.32
C GLU A 179 10.69 18.08 8.03
N GLY A 180 10.32 17.51 9.18
CA GLY A 180 9.17 17.98 9.98
C GLY A 180 7.83 17.34 9.62
N ILE A 181 7.82 16.26 8.85
CA ILE A 181 6.61 15.48 8.56
C ILE A 181 6.32 14.56 9.75
N ALA A 182 5.13 14.73 10.34
CA ALA A 182 4.73 13.96 11.51
C ALA A 182 4.53 12.48 11.21
N LEU A 183 3.86 12.17 10.11
CA LEU A 183 3.58 10.81 9.64
C LEU A 183 3.82 10.73 8.13
N SER A 184 4.64 9.79 7.70
CA SER A 184 4.81 9.41 6.29
C SER A 184 4.19 8.04 6.09
N MET A 185 3.11 7.96 5.34
CA MET A 185 2.24 6.78 5.28
C MET A 185 2.21 6.20 3.86
N ALA A 186 3.29 5.51 3.51
CA ALA A 186 3.32 4.62 2.35
C ALA A 186 3.09 3.18 2.83
N GLN A 187 2.34 2.37 2.06
CA GLN A 187 2.10 0.95 2.35
C GLN A 187 1.53 0.70 3.77
N TRP A 188 0.63 1.53 4.21
CA TRP A 188 0.11 1.61 5.58
C TRP A 188 -1.13 0.74 5.83
N TYR A 189 -1.76 0.20 4.79
CA TYR A 189 -2.95 -0.65 4.84
C TYR A 189 -2.64 -2.07 4.39
N PRO A 190 -3.42 -3.10 4.79
CA PRO A 190 -3.29 -4.44 4.23
C PRO A 190 -3.54 -4.39 2.72
N LYS A 191 -2.49 -4.60 1.93
CA LYS A 191 -2.49 -4.41 0.48
C LYS A 191 -2.61 -5.73 -0.24
N MET A 192 -3.63 -5.90 -1.09
CA MET A 192 -3.79 -7.10 -1.91
C MET A 192 -2.50 -7.39 -2.70
N ALA A 193 -1.99 -8.61 -2.58
CA ALA A 193 -0.83 -9.05 -3.33
C ALA A 193 -1.15 -9.14 -4.82
N HIS A 194 -0.16 -8.94 -5.65
CA HIS A 194 -0.30 -9.08 -7.10
C HIS A 194 -0.35 -10.57 -7.50
N PHE A 195 -1.25 -10.88 -8.44
CA PHE A 195 -1.33 -12.18 -9.07
C PHE A 195 -1.27 -12.01 -10.58
N ASP A 196 -0.32 -12.70 -11.23
CA ASP A 196 -0.12 -12.65 -12.68
C ASP A 196 0.20 -14.04 -13.26
N GLU A 197 0.76 -14.11 -14.46
CA GLU A 197 1.13 -15.36 -15.13
C GLU A 197 2.18 -16.20 -14.38
N PHE A 198 2.91 -15.59 -13.45
CA PHE A 198 3.91 -16.25 -12.59
C PHE A 198 3.34 -16.68 -11.23
N GLY A 199 2.07 -16.36 -10.96
CA GLY A 199 1.41 -16.65 -9.68
C GLY A 199 1.34 -15.44 -8.74
N TRP A 200 1.17 -15.70 -7.45
CA TRP A 200 1.16 -14.68 -6.42
C TRP A 200 2.56 -14.17 -6.11
N HIS A 201 2.74 -12.85 -6.09
CA HIS A 201 3.96 -12.20 -5.65
C HIS A 201 3.94 -12.07 -4.12
N LEU A 202 4.62 -13.00 -3.45
CA LEU A 202 4.58 -13.13 -1.97
C LEU A 202 5.95 -12.85 -1.33
N ASP A 203 6.81 -12.11 -2.02
CA ASP A 203 8.08 -11.70 -1.46
C ASP A 203 7.86 -10.85 -0.22
N GLU A 204 8.50 -11.23 0.90
CA GLU A 204 8.48 -10.43 2.11
C GLU A 204 9.10 -9.06 1.86
N TYR A 205 8.61 -8.03 2.56
CA TYR A 205 9.14 -6.70 2.42
C TYR A 205 10.55 -6.58 3.00
N ILE A 206 11.53 -6.62 2.12
CA ILE A 206 12.95 -6.46 2.48
C ILE A 206 13.61 -5.26 1.79
N ALA A 207 13.16 -4.86 0.60
CA ALA A 207 13.77 -3.75 -0.15
C ALA A 207 12.85 -3.00 -1.12
N ARG A 208 12.29 -3.64 -2.17
CA ARG A 208 11.64 -2.97 -3.32
C ARG A 208 10.40 -3.72 -3.81
N GLU A 209 9.78 -4.50 -2.98
CA GLU A 209 8.66 -5.40 -3.27
C GLU A 209 7.33 -4.62 -3.26
N PHE A 210 7.07 -3.81 -4.31
CA PHE A 210 5.93 -2.88 -4.35
C PHE A 210 4.96 -3.12 -5.51
N ILE A 211 5.06 -4.27 -6.18
CA ILE A 211 4.11 -4.62 -7.23
C ILE A 211 2.72 -4.82 -6.63
N ALA A 212 1.69 -4.28 -7.30
CA ALA A 212 0.30 -4.43 -6.87
C ALA A 212 -0.64 -4.26 -8.05
N PRO A 213 -1.87 -4.82 -7.97
CA PRO A 213 -2.90 -4.52 -8.95
C PRO A 213 -3.32 -3.05 -8.88
N PHE A 214 -3.74 -2.52 -10.02
CA PHE A 214 -4.33 -1.18 -10.11
C PHE A 214 -5.81 -1.21 -9.72
N GLY A 215 -6.30 -0.09 -9.20
CA GLY A 215 -7.70 0.07 -8.86
C GLY A 215 -8.04 1.45 -8.31
N ASP A 216 -9.25 1.59 -7.84
CA ASP A 216 -9.77 2.83 -7.31
C ASP A 216 -9.71 2.85 -5.78
N PHE A 217 -9.48 4.04 -5.23
CA PHE A 217 -9.37 4.25 -3.79
C PHE A 217 -10.35 5.32 -3.32
N ASP A 218 -11.16 4.98 -2.33
CA ASP A 218 -12.02 5.88 -1.56
C ASP A 218 -11.54 5.84 -0.10
N VAL A 219 -10.79 6.86 0.33
CA VAL A 219 -10.06 6.82 1.61
C VAL A 219 -10.51 7.96 2.52
N THR A 220 -10.91 7.61 3.73
CA THR A 220 -11.22 8.56 4.79
C THR A 220 -10.22 8.42 5.94
N ILE A 221 -9.52 9.52 6.25
CA ILE A 221 -8.55 9.59 7.34
C ILE A 221 -9.12 10.52 8.40
N ASN A 222 -9.40 9.98 9.59
CA ASN A 222 -9.87 10.75 10.74
C ASN A 222 -8.68 11.04 11.66
N MET A 223 -8.32 12.31 11.82
CA MET A 223 -7.12 12.74 12.53
C MET A 223 -7.36 14.05 13.28
N HIS A 224 -6.51 14.35 14.26
CA HIS A 224 -6.62 15.58 15.04
C HIS A 224 -6.64 16.82 14.14
N LYS A 225 -7.54 17.76 14.43
CA LYS A 225 -7.86 18.96 13.60
C LYS A 225 -6.68 19.89 13.32
N ASP A 226 -5.60 19.80 14.10
CA ASP A 226 -4.43 20.66 13.93
C ASP A 226 -3.49 20.18 12.82
N TYR A 227 -3.62 18.94 12.39
CA TYR A 227 -2.88 18.40 11.26
C TYR A 227 -3.45 18.82 9.90
N ILE A 228 -2.60 18.84 8.90
CA ILE A 228 -2.96 19.01 7.49
C ILE A 228 -2.46 17.77 6.77
N ILE A 229 -3.31 17.14 5.98
CA ILE A 229 -2.99 15.90 5.28
C ILE A 229 -2.85 16.18 3.79
N GLY A 230 -1.73 15.78 3.21
CA GLY A 230 -1.55 15.62 1.77
C GLY A 230 -1.64 14.13 1.41
N ALA A 231 -2.35 13.78 0.35
CA ALA A 231 -2.53 12.39 -0.04
C ALA A 231 -2.61 12.19 -1.55
N SER A 232 -2.53 10.93 -2.00
CA SER A 232 -2.86 10.53 -3.36
C SER A 232 -4.29 10.91 -3.72
N GLY A 233 -4.51 11.26 -5.00
CA GLY A 233 -5.84 11.58 -5.50
C GLY A 233 -6.34 12.98 -5.18
N ILE A 234 -7.65 13.13 -5.12
CA ILE A 234 -8.36 14.41 -5.01
C ILE A 234 -9.14 14.46 -3.71
N LEU A 235 -8.89 15.50 -2.90
CA LEU A 235 -9.65 15.77 -1.69
C LEU A 235 -11.10 16.12 -2.03
N GLN A 236 -12.04 15.39 -1.45
CA GLN A 236 -13.48 15.52 -1.74
C GLN A 236 -14.17 16.57 -0.86
N ASN A 237 -13.61 16.91 0.31
CA ASN A 237 -14.20 17.83 1.28
C ASN A 237 -13.30 19.02 1.66
N PRO A 238 -12.77 19.80 0.69
CA PRO A 238 -11.81 20.87 0.94
C PRO A 238 -12.38 22.03 1.77
N LEU A 239 -13.71 22.14 1.88
CA LEU A 239 -14.38 23.17 2.69
C LEU A 239 -14.53 22.78 4.16
N ASP A 240 -14.33 21.50 4.51
CA ASP A 240 -14.53 20.97 5.87
C ASP A 240 -13.21 20.85 6.65
N VAL A 241 -12.07 21.02 5.96
CA VAL A 241 -10.72 20.84 6.50
C VAL A 241 -9.88 22.10 6.29
N LYS A 242 -8.82 22.30 7.08
CA LYS A 242 -7.93 23.44 6.92
C LYS A 242 -6.90 23.23 5.82
N GLY A 243 -6.35 24.32 5.27
CA GLY A 243 -5.19 24.31 4.38
C GLY A 243 -5.51 24.21 2.89
N TYR A 244 -6.71 23.82 2.49
CA TYR A 244 -7.08 23.63 1.08
C TYR A 244 -7.94 24.75 0.50
N ALA A 245 -8.83 25.33 1.29
CA ALA A 245 -9.69 26.42 0.83
C ALA A 245 -9.68 27.58 1.82
N LYS A 246 -9.58 28.83 1.32
CA LYS A 246 -9.63 30.05 2.17
C LYS A 246 -10.94 30.19 2.95
N SER A 247 -12.04 29.70 2.40
CA SER A 247 -13.39 29.72 3.01
C SER A 247 -13.71 28.49 3.85
N ALA A 248 -12.73 27.60 4.09
CA ALA A 248 -12.95 26.38 4.84
C ALA A 248 -13.48 26.66 6.27
N LYS A 249 -14.49 25.87 6.65
CA LYS A 249 -15.03 25.83 8.02
C LYS A 249 -14.78 24.43 8.56
N VAL A 250 -13.73 24.31 9.38
CA VAL A 250 -13.31 23.02 9.93
C VAL A 250 -14.43 22.38 10.74
N LYS A 251 -14.88 21.19 10.35
CA LYS A 251 -15.94 20.41 11.02
C LYS A 251 -15.33 19.37 11.93
N ALA A 252 -14.79 19.82 13.06
CA ALA A 252 -14.19 18.92 14.04
C ALA A 252 -15.25 18.26 14.93
N GLN A 253 -15.10 16.95 15.16
CA GLN A 253 -15.81 16.19 16.20
C GLN A 253 -14.77 15.55 17.14
N ASN A 254 -14.91 15.75 18.43
CA ASN A 254 -13.94 15.27 19.43
C ASN A 254 -12.48 15.66 19.10
N ASN A 255 -12.27 16.88 18.62
CA ASN A 255 -10.98 17.40 18.14
C ASN A 255 -10.41 16.69 16.90
N LYS A 256 -11.12 15.81 16.24
CA LYS A 256 -10.71 15.19 14.98
C LYS A 256 -11.51 15.71 13.79
N VAL A 257 -10.91 15.61 12.62
CA VAL A 257 -11.49 15.98 11.33
C VAL A 257 -11.27 14.84 10.35
N SER A 258 -12.29 14.52 9.57
CA SER A 258 -12.20 13.51 8.53
C SER A 258 -11.77 14.14 7.21
N TRP A 259 -10.72 13.58 6.63
CA TRP A 259 -10.17 13.90 5.32
C TRP A 259 -10.58 12.83 4.33
N HIS A 260 -11.35 13.18 3.30
CA HIS A 260 -11.89 12.23 2.34
C HIS A 260 -11.24 12.43 0.98
N TYR A 261 -10.53 11.42 0.49
CA TYR A 261 -9.83 11.42 -0.79
C TYR A 261 -10.36 10.34 -1.72
N LYS A 262 -10.34 10.63 -3.01
CA LYS A 262 -10.56 9.64 -4.08
C LYS A 262 -9.42 9.66 -5.07
N ALA A 263 -8.99 8.47 -5.48
CA ALA A 263 -7.99 8.29 -6.52
C ALA A 263 -8.42 7.14 -7.43
N GLU A 264 -8.29 7.34 -8.74
CA GLU A 264 -8.72 6.38 -9.75
C GLU A 264 -7.50 5.76 -10.43
N ASN A 265 -7.57 4.44 -10.66
CA ASN A 265 -6.59 3.67 -11.43
C ASN A 265 -5.14 3.86 -10.95
N ILE A 266 -4.90 3.73 -9.66
CA ILE A 266 -3.58 3.76 -9.04
C ILE A 266 -3.24 2.42 -8.36
N HIS A 267 -1.95 2.11 -8.23
CA HIS A 267 -1.52 0.85 -7.58
C HIS A 267 -1.17 1.01 -6.11
N ASP A 268 -1.16 2.25 -5.59
CA ASP A 268 -0.88 2.53 -4.19
C ASP A 268 -1.47 3.87 -3.77
N PHE A 269 -1.91 3.98 -2.50
CA PHE A 269 -2.41 5.21 -1.91
C PHE A 269 -1.49 5.62 -0.76
N VAL A 270 -0.90 6.81 -0.85
CA VAL A 270 -0.01 7.37 0.17
C VAL A 270 -0.56 8.66 0.73
N TRP A 271 -0.20 8.96 1.99
CA TRP A 271 -0.51 10.23 2.64
C TRP A 271 0.57 10.65 3.64
N ALA A 272 0.59 11.91 3.96
CA ALA A 272 1.50 12.48 4.95
C ALA A 272 0.84 13.68 5.67
#